data_75186ed2c7243474fb5379fca068f111
#
_entry.id   75186ed2c7243474fb5379fca068f111
#
_cell.length_a   1.000
_cell.length_b   1.000
_cell.length_c   1.000
_cell.angle_alpha   90.00
_cell.angle_beta   90.00
_cell.angle_gamma   90.00
#
_symmetry.space_group_name_H-M   'P 1'
#
loop_
_entity.id
_entity.type
_entity.pdbx_description
1 polymer ?
#
loop_
_entity_poly.entity_id
_entity_poly.type
_entity_poly.pdbx_seq_one_letter_code
_entity_poly.pdbx_strand_id
1 'polypeptide(L)'
;MRLNYLIKSRYEIDPALDLEVAEIPALMVQPLVENAILHGISPLKKSGELTIRFIREGRTLFVEVEDNGVGRKKAQKYKARIKKKNNKFPSATKILIDRIDLYNYMEKTAADFKLEDSMEAGELIGTKATLKLPNLIKTKKT
;
A
#
# COMPACT_ATOMS: atom_id res chain seq x y z
N MET A 1 -15.16 -16.69 -0.53
CA MET A 1 -14.16 -17.33 -1.40
C MET A 1 -12.91 -17.62 -0.60
N ARG A 2 -12.61 -18.89 -0.41
CA ARG A 2 -11.39 -19.29 0.28
C ARG A 2 -10.19 -19.04 -0.62
N LEU A 3 -9.21 -18.28 -0.13
CA LEU A 3 -7.90 -18.23 -0.75
C LEU A 3 -7.19 -19.55 -0.43
N ASN A 4 -7.08 -20.42 -1.44
CA ASN A 4 -6.37 -21.69 -1.30
C ASN A 4 -4.85 -21.54 -1.45
N TYR A 5 -4.38 -20.29 -1.55
CA TYR A 5 -2.98 -19.99 -1.78
C TYR A 5 -2.39 -19.26 -0.59
N LEU A 6 -1.16 -19.61 -0.24
CA LEU A 6 -0.43 -18.93 0.82
C LEU A 6 0.08 -17.57 0.33
N ILE A 7 -0.11 -16.56 1.17
CA ILE A 7 0.51 -15.26 0.94
C ILE A 7 1.62 -15.11 1.98
N LYS A 8 2.84 -15.02 1.49
CA LYS A 8 4.01 -14.83 2.33
C LYS A 8 4.24 -13.34 2.53
N SER A 9 4.14 -12.88 3.77
CA SER A 9 4.37 -11.47 4.10
C SER A 9 5.72 -11.27 4.76
N ARG A 10 6.36 -10.16 4.40
CA ARG A 10 7.63 -9.74 4.96
C ARG A 10 7.52 -8.27 5.37
N TYR A 11 8.09 -7.96 6.53
CA TYR A 11 8.16 -6.59 7.04
C TYR A 11 9.61 -6.16 7.10
N GLU A 12 9.91 -4.98 6.55
CA GLU A 12 11.22 -4.36 6.62
C GLU A 12 11.05 -3.00 7.28
N ILE A 13 11.69 -2.81 8.42
CA ILE A 13 11.58 -1.58 9.21
C ILE A 13 12.95 -0.91 9.24
N ASP A 14 12.98 0.37 8.81
CA ASP A 14 14.18 1.18 8.83
C ASP A 14 14.74 1.26 10.25
N PRO A 15 16.03 0.91 10.49
CA PRO A 15 16.61 0.98 11.81
C PRO A 15 16.59 2.38 12.43
N ALA A 16 16.51 3.43 11.62
CA ALA A 16 16.39 4.81 12.09
C ALA A 16 14.98 5.17 12.55
N LEU A 17 14.02 4.25 12.42
CA LEU A 17 12.64 4.49 12.79
C LEU A 17 12.34 3.93 14.17
N ASP A 18 11.90 4.81 15.06
CA ASP A 18 11.44 4.42 16.40
C ASP A 18 9.90 4.29 16.35
N LEU A 19 9.42 3.05 16.36
CA LEU A 19 8.00 2.76 16.29
C LEU A 19 7.21 3.25 17.51
N GLU A 20 7.86 3.49 18.64
CA GLU A 20 7.21 4.06 19.82
C GLU A 20 6.87 5.54 19.63
N VAL A 21 7.59 6.22 18.72
CA VAL A 21 7.44 7.66 18.48
C VAL A 21 6.62 7.92 17.19
N ALA A 22 6.59 6.97 16.26
CA ALA A 22 5.89 7.12 15.00
C ALA A 22 4.46 6.59 15.11
N GLU A 23 3.49 7.49 15.06
CA GLU A 23 2.07 7.10 14.95
C GLU A 23 1.70 6.93 13.49
N ILE A 24 1.64 5.68 13.04
CA ILE A 24 1.30 5.37 11.65
C ILE A 24 -0.21 5.27 11.53
N PRO A 25 -0.85 6.05 10.61
CA PRO A 25 -2.29 5.95 10.41
C PRO A 25 -2.66 4.60 9.77
N ALA A 26 -3.01 3.63 10.59
CA ALA A 26 -3.35 2.26 10.15
C ALA A 26 -4.47 2.26 9.11
N LEU A 27 -5.43 3.19 9.21
CA LEU A 27 -6.54 3.30 8.27
C LEU A 27 -6.11 3.67 6.84
N MET A 28 -4.89 4.19 6.66
CA MET A 28 -4.35 4.50 5.34
C MET A 28 -3.47 3.38 4.81
N VAL A 29 -2.85 2.59 5.68
CA VAL A 29 -2.00 1.46 5.30
C VAL A 29 -2.85 0.26 4.87
N GLN A 30 -3.92 -0.01 5.58
CA GLN A 30 -4.80 -1.15 5.32
C GLN A 30 -5.34 -1.22 3.88
N PRO A 31 -5.84 -0.12 3.27
CA PRO A 31 -6.30 -0.19 1.88
C PRO A 31 -5.20 -0.53 0.88
N LEU A 32 -3.96 -0.15 1.15
CA LEU A 32 -2.81 -0.51 0.31
C LEU A 32 -2.55 -2.01 0.35
N VAL A 33 -2.61 -2.61 1.52
CA VAL A 33 -2.42 -4.05 1.72
C VAL A 33 -3.57 -4.82 1.08
N GLU A 34 -4.81 -4.41 1.31
CA GLU A 34 -5.99 -5.04 0.71
C GLU A 34 -5.93 -4.99 -0.82
N ASN A 35 -5.54 -3.85 -1.38
CA ASN A 35 -5.42 -3.70 -2.83
C ASN A 35 -4.36 -4.63 -3.40
N ALA A 36 -3.21 -4.76 -2.73
CA ALA A 36 -2.14 -5.67 -3.16
C ALA A 36 -2.61 -7.13 -3.15
N ILE A 37 -3.32 -7.54 -2.10
CA ILE A 37 -3.82 -8.92 -1.98
C ILE A 37 -4.91 -9.20 -2.99
N LEU A 38 -5.94 -8.34 -3.07
CA LEU A 38 -7.11 -8.58 -3.91
C LEU A 38 -6.82 -8.42 -5.41
N HIS A 39 -6.06 -7.43 -5.79
CA HIS A 39 -5.87 -7.07 -7.20
C HIS A 39 -4.50 -7.43 -7.75
N GLY A 40 -3.49 -7.58 -6.88
CA GLY A 40 -2.16 -8.00 -7.28
C GLY A 40 -1.98 -9.50 -7.20
N ILE A 41 -2.07 -10.07 -6.02
CA ILE A 41 -1.73 -11.47 -5.72
C ILE A 41 -2.87 -12.43 -6.08
N SER A 42 -4.10 -12.11 -5.67
CA SER A 42 -5.24 -13.01 -5.90
C SER A 42 -5.42 -13.43 -7.35
N PRO A 43 -5.27 -12.53 -8.35
CA PRO A 43 -5.40 -12.94 -9.77
C PRO A 43 -4.30 -13.88 -10.27
N LEU A 44 -3.20 -14.04 -9.55
CA LEU A 44 -2.14 -14.98 -9.93
C LEU A 44 -2.60 -16.43 -9.88
N LYS A 45 -3.56 -16.75 -9.04
CA LYS A 45 -4.04 -18.11 -8.76
C LYS A 45 -2.92 -19.05 -8.32
N LYS A 46 -1.95 -18.51 -7.60
CA LYS A 46 -0.83 -19.22 -6.98
C LYS A 46 -0.36 -18.42 -5.77
N SER A 47 0.53 -19.01 -4.97
CA SER A 47 1.08 -18.31 -3.81
C SER A 47 1.81 -17.05 -4.21
N GLY A 48 1.62 -15.98 -3.44
CA GLY A 48 2.21 -14.68 -3.67
C GLY A 48 3.05 -14.21 -2.51
N GLU A 49 3.81 -13.15 -2.75
CA GLU A 49 4.66 -12.50 -1.76
C GLU A 49 4.26 -11.03 -1.62
N LEU A 50 4.20 -10.58 -0.37
CA LEU A 50 3.89 -9.21 0.00
C LEU A 50 5.00 -8.67 0.89
N THR A 51 5.56 -7.54 0.54
CA THR A 51 6.57 -6.87 1.36
C THR A 51 6.06 -5.50 1.77
N ILE A 52 6.10 -5.22 3.06
CA ILE A 52 5.73 -3.93 3.61
C ILE A 52 6.98 -3.30 4.22
N ARG A 53 7.37 -2.12 3.72
CA ARG A 53 8.55 -1.40 4.17
C ARG A 53 8.17 -0.09 4.83
N PHE A 54 8.82 0.20 5.94
CA PHE A 54 8.70 1.47 6.64
C PHE A 54 10.05 2.17 6.55
N ILE A 55 10.11 3.29 5.84
CA ILE A 55 11.36 4.00 5.53
C ILE A 55 11.27 5.42 6.05
N ARG A 56 12.29 5.85 6.76
CA ARG A 56 12.40 7.20 7.29
C ARG A 56 13.33 8.04 6.44
N GLU A 57 12.85 9.21 6.01
CA GLU A 57 13.68 10.26 5.42
C GLU A 57 13.41 11.57 6.16
N GLY A 58 14.34 11.97 7.05
CA GLY A 58 14.14 13.13 7.91
C GLY A 58 12.93 12.93 8.82
N ARG A 59 11.93 13.77 8.67
CA ARG A 59 10.66 13.68 9.42
C ARG A 59 9.55 13.03 8.61
N THR A 60 9.83 12.62 7.39
CA THR A 60 8.86 11.97 6.52
C THR A 60 8.96 10.47 6.66
N LEU A 61 7.81 9.82 6.79
CA LEU A 61 7.70 8.38 6.74
C LEU A 61 7.17 7.96 5.38
N PHE A 62 7.84 7.00 4.76
CA PHE A 62 7.34 6.30 3.57
C PHE A 62 6.91 4.90 3.97
N VAL A 63 5.72 4.52 3.57
CA VAL A 63 5.24 3.14 3.70
C VAL A 63 5.12 2.57 2.30
N GLU A 64 5.91 1.53 2.01
CA GLU A 64 5.85 0.84 0.73
C GLU A 64 5.18 -0.51 0.90
N VAL A 65 4.23 -0.80 0.02
CA VAL A 65 3.58 -2.11 -0.05
C VAL A 65 3.85 -2.67 -1.44
N GLU A 66 4.70 -3.68 -1.51
CA GLU A 66 5.11 -4.30 -2.76
C GLU A 66 4.60 -5.73 -2.83
N ASP A 67 3.96 -6.08 -3.94
CA ASP A 67 3.51 -7.44 -4.21
C ASP A 67 4.19 -7.99 -5.47
N ASN A 68 4.26 -9.30 -5.59
CA ASN A 68 4.73 -9.98 -6.78
C ASN A 68 3.56 -10.44 -7.67
N GLY A 69 2.50 -9.65 -7.68
CA GLY A 69 1.27 -9.97 -8.39
C GLY A 69 1.32 -9.70 -9.89
N VAL A 70 0.15 -9.54 -10.46
CA VAL A 70 -0.03 -9.43 -11.93
C VAL A 70 0.36 -8.08 -12.52
N GLY A 71 0.63 -7.07 -11.69
CA GLY A 71 0.94 -5.72 -12.15
C GLY A 71 -0.32 -4.87 -12.37
N ARG A 72 -0.12 -3.57 -12.53
CA ARG A 72 -1.21 -2.58 -12.57
C ARG A 72 -2.20 -2.80 -13.70
N LYS A 73 -1.72 -3.06 -14.89
CA LYS A 73 -2.57 -3.19 -16.08
C LYS A 73 -3.53 -4.37 -15.97
N LYS A 74 -3.03 -5.54 -15.56
CA LYS A 74 -3.87 -6.73 -15.35
C LYS A 74 -4.76 -6.57 -14.12
N ALA A 75 -4.26 -5.92 -13.07
CA ALA A 75 -5.04 -5.64 -11.88
C ALA A 75 -6.24 -4.74 -12.19
N GLN A 76 -6.08 -3.73 -13.03
CA GLN A 76 -7.16 -2.87 -13.48
C GLN A 76 -8.24 -3.63 -14.25
N LYS A 77 -7.83 -4.54 -15.13
CA LYS A 77 -8.77 -5.39 -15.87
C LYS A 77 -9.57 -6.29 -14.93
N TYR A 78 -8.92 -6.89 -13.96
CA TYR A 78 -9.54 -7.73 -12.96
C TYR A 78 -10.53 -6.95 -12.11
N LYS A 79 -10.13 -5.77 -11.66
CA LYS A 79 -10.95 -4.84 -10.89
C LYS A 79 -12.20 -4.40 -11.65
N ALA A 80 -12.07 -4.12 -12.94
CA ALA A 80 -13.20 -3.75 -13.80
C ALA A 80 -14.23 -4.88 -13.92
N ARG A 81 -13.79 -6.14 -13.98
CA ARG A 81 -14.69 -7.30 -13.99
C ARG A 81 -15.47 -7.43 -12.68
N ILE A 82 -14.81 -7.23 -11.55
CA ILE A 82 -15.45 -7.28 -10.24
C ILE A 82 -16.45 -6.13 -10.06
N LYS A 83 -16.10 -4.94 -10.52
CA LYS A 83 -16.95 -3.75 -10.45
C LYS A 83 -18.24 -3.91 -11.27
N LYS A 84 -18.19 -4.59 -12.40
CA LYS A 84 -19.38 -4.91 -13.19
C LYS A 84 -20.34 -5.85 -12.45
N LYS A 85 -19.82 -6.73 -11.59
CA LYS A 85 -20.62 -7.67 -10.82
C LYS A 85 -21.16 -7.07 -9.51
N ASN A 86 -20.43 -6.13 -8.92
CA ASN A 86 -20.73 -5.54 -7.62
C ASN A 86 -20.60 -4.00 -7.66
N ASN A 87 -21.62 -3.35 -8.21
CA ASN A 87 -21.66 -1.88 -8.34
C ASN A 87 -21.75 -1.12 -7.01
N LYS A 88 -21.74 -1.81 -5.86
CA LYS A 88 -22.16 -1.21 -4.59
C LYS A 88 -21.02 -0.73 -3.69
N PHE A 89 -19.76 -1.05 -3.98
CA PHE A 89 -18.65 -0.72 -3.10
C PHE A 89 -17.57 0.10 -3.79
N PRO A 90 -17.11 1.20 -3.16
CA PRO A 90 -15.99 1.97 -3.69
C PRO A 90 -14.72 1.11 -3.71
N SER A 91 -13.84 1.39 -4.66
CA SER A 91 -12.55 0.72 -4.72
C SER A 91 -11.68 1.08 -3.50
N ALA A 92 -10.75 0.20 -3.14
CA ALA A 92 -9.78 0.48 -2.08
C ALA A 92 -8.99 1.77 -2.38
N THR A 93 -8.68 2.04 -3.64
CA THR A 93 -7.99 3.25 -4.07
C THR A 93 -8.82 4.51 -3.76
N LYS A 94 -10.13 4.49 -4.05
CA LYS A 94 -11.00 5.62 -3.73
C LYS A 94 -11.12 5.82 -2.22
N ILE A 95 -11.24 4.75 -1.46
CA ILE A 95 -11.26 4.83 0.01
C ILE A 95 -9.96 5.46 0.52
N LEU A 96 -8.83 5.06 -0.03
CA LEU A 96 -7.53 5.62 0.34
C LEU A 96 -7.44 7.10 0.02
N ILE A 97 -7.88 7.52 -1.18
CA ILE A 97 -7.90 8.93 -1.57
C ILE A 97 -8.73 9.75 -0.58
N ASP A 98 -9.93 9.29 -0.26
CA ASP A 98 -10.82 9.98 0.67
C ASP A 98 -10.21 10.09 2.07
N ARG A 99 -9.56 9.04 2.54
CA ARG A 99 -8.87 9.04 3.84
C ARG A 99 -7.67 9.96 3.86
N ILE A 100 -6.90 10.00 2.79
CA ILE A 100 -5.76 10.92 2.65
C ILE A 100 -6.24 12.37 2.65
N ASP A 101 -7.29 12.67 1.89
CA ASP A 101 -7.85 14.03 1.84
C ASP A 101 -8.32 14.48 3.23
N LEU A 102 -9.02 13.61 3.95
CA LEU A 102 -9.46 13.92 5.32
C LEU A 102 -8.27 14.09 6.27
N TYR A 103 -7.30 13.21 6.19
CA TYR A 103 -6.09 13.28 7.01
C TYR A 103 -5.35 14.59 6.76
N ASN A 104 -5.18 14.99 5.49
CA ASN A 104 -4.50 16.24 5.13
C ASN A 104 -5.25 17.45 5.64
N TYR A 105 -6.58 17.41 5.58
CA TYR A 105 -7.41 18.47 6.12
C TYR A 105 -7.27 18.62 7.64
N MET A 106 -7.33 17.49 8.36
CA MET A 106 -7.26 17.49 9.83
C MET A 106 -5.85 17.82 10.35
N GLU A 107 -4.82 17.27 9.73
CA GLU A 107 -3.43 17.40 10.19
C GLU A 107 -2.67 18.54 9.50
N LYS A 108 -3.30 19.22 8.56
CA LYS A 108 -2.70 20.32 7.77
C LYS A 108 -1.37 19.91 7.15
N THR A 109 -1.38 18.78 6.46
CA THR A 109 -0.20 18.20 5.83
C THR A 109 -0.49 17.83 4.37
N ALA A 110 0.49 17.30 3.68
CA ALA A 110 0.41 16.94 2.26
C ALA A 110 0.80 15.47 2.03
N ALA A 111 0.14 14.57 2.76
CA ALA A 111 0.30 13.14 2.52
C ALA A 111 -0.20 12.77 1.13
N ASP A 112 0.46 11.83 0.51
CA ASP A 112 0.16 11.39 -0.86
C ASP A 112 0.51 9.93 -1.03
N PHE A 113 0.01 9.31 -2.11
CA PHE A 113 0.39 7.95 -2.45
C PHE A 113 0.64 7.82 -3.94
N LYS A 114 1.40 6.81 -4.31
CA LYS A 114 1.79 6.51 -5.67
C LYS A 114 1.70 5.01 -5.91
N LEU A 115 1.16 4.64 -7.06
CA LEU A 115 1.14 3.25 -7.54
C LEU A 115 2.05 3.14 -8.75
N GLU A 116 2.94 2.17 -8.73
CA GLU A 116 3.84 1.93 -9.87
C GLU A 116 4.08 0.44 -10.05
N ASP A 117 4.46 0.06 -11.27
CA ASP A 117 4.86 -1.32 -11.54
C ASP A 117 6.22 -1.58 -10.89
N SER A 118 6.36 -2.75 -10.26
CA SER A 118 7.67 -3.24 -9.80
C SER A 118 8.36 -3.95 -10.95
N MET A 119 9.57 -3.51 -11.25
CA MET A 119 10.37 -4.03 -12.35
C MET A 119 11.68 -4.58 -11.83
N GLU A 120 12.13 -5.70 -12.38
CA GLU A 120 13.44 -6.27 -12.11
C GLU A 120 14.05 -6.74 -13.42
N ALA A 121 15.26 -6.24 -13.75
CA ALA A 121 15.96 -6.54 -15.00
C ALA A 121 15.09 -6.35 -16.25
N GLY A 122 14.25 -5.31 -16.26
CA GLY A 122 13.36 -4.99 -17.37
C GLY A 122 12.07 -5.80 -17.41
N GLU A 123 11.87 -6.71 -16.47
CA GLU A 123 10.67 -7.55 -16.40
C GLU A 123 9.73 -7.06 -15.30
N LEU A 124 8.43 -7.13 -15.57
CA LEU A 124 7.39 -6.81 -14.60
C LEU A 124 7.31 -7.92 -13.54
N ILE A 125 7.51 -7.55 -12.27
CA ILE A 125 7.45 -8.50 -11.15
C ILE A 125 6.29 -8.25 -10.18
N GLY A 126 5.52 -7.20 -10.39
CA GLY A 126 4.37 -6.90 -9.54
C GLY A 126 4.05 -5.42 -9.48
N THR A 127 3.53 -4.98 -8.33
CA THR A 127 3.13 -3.59 -8.08
C THR A 127 3.70 -3.10 -6.76
N LYS A 128 4.09 -1.84 -6.74
CA LYS A 128 4.53 -1.15 -5.52
C LYS A 128 3.65 0.07 -5.28
N ALA A 129 3.04 0.13 -4.10
CA ALA A 129 2.32 1.29 -3.61
C ALA A 129 3.19 2.00 -2.58
N THR A 130 3.34 3.31 -2.70
CA THR A 130 4.11 4.12 -1.77
C THR A 130 3.22 5.19 -1.16
N LEU A 131 3.10 5.17 0.16
CA LEU A 131 2.41 6.20 0.93
C LEU A 131 3.47 7.12 1.54
N LYS A 132 3.35 8.41 1.26
CA LYS A 132 4.25 9.44 1.80
C LYS A 132 3.52 10.22 2.89
N LEU A 133 4.09 10.22 4.08
CA LEU A 133 3.53 10.89 5.26
C LEU A 133 4.52 11.96 5.75
N PRO A 134 4.42 13.20 5.22
CA PRO A 134 5.33 14.28 5.62
C PRO A 134 5.13 14.66 7.09
N ASN A 135 6.22 14.99 7.76
CA ASN A 135 6.22 15.50 9.14
C ASN A 135 5.57 14.57 10.17
N LEU A 136 5.41 13.29 9.82
CA LEU A 136 4.83 12.31 10.74
C LEU A 136 5.74 12.03 11.94
N ILE A 137 7.05 12.00 11.70
CA ILE A 137 8.02 11.67 12.73
C ILE A 137 8.35 12.93 13.53
N LYS A 138 7.96 12.90 14.81
CA LYS A 138 8.28 13.98 15.73
C LYS A 138 9.69 13.80 16.26
N THR A 139 10.51 14.85 16.23
CA THR A 139 11.80 14.83 16.88
C THR A 139 11.60 14.80 18.40
N LYS A 140 12.30 13.87 19.08
CA LYS A 140 12.30 13.89 20.53
C LYS A 140 12.79 15.26 21.02
N LYS A 141 11.95 15.96 21.77
CA LYS A 141 12.43 17.08 22.57
C LYS A 141 13.29 16.49 23.71
N THR A 142 14.55 16.78 23.63
CA THR A 142 15.44 16.53 24.78
C THR A 142 15.08 17.45 25.94
#